data_6f64dc8db01d8173a2d4efe3fcac3d08
#
_entry.id   6f64dc8db01d8173a2d4efe3fcac3d08
#
_cell.length_a   1.000
_cell.length_b   1.000
_cell.length_c   1.000
_cell.angle_alpha   90.00
_cell.angle_beta   90.00
_cell.angle_gamma   90.00
#
_symmetry.space_group_name_H-M   'P 1'
#
loop_
_entity.id
_entity.type
_entity.pdbx_description
1 polymer ?
#
loop_
_entity_poly.entity_id
_entity_poly.type
_entity_poly.pdbx_seq_one_letter_code
_entity_poly.pdbx_strand_id
1 'polypeptide(L)'
;MRVKSDFPRRIREIENTWIPMSDGTMLAARIWLPVDAEERPVPALLEYLPYRKDDLTAERDALHHPYFAGHGYACLRVDMRGSGDSGGILYDEYLPQEQDDALDILRWIASQPWCTGAVGMIGLSWGGFNGLQVAACRPPELKAVISLCSTDDRYADDVHYMGGCVLGFDMLPWASTMLARNALPPLPSVVGECWRSIWLERLEQTPPYIEAWLSHQRRDDYWKHGSVCEEYSAITCPVYLVGGWADAYSNAILRLLAGLSCPRKGLIGPWAHAYPYLAKPGPAIGFLQECLRWWDYWLKGSETGIMDEPMLRVWMLDSVEPSPTHEEWPGRWVCEARWPSPNVSPRVFYLNDATLGDTPAGPTERSLRGAQVAGRDSGAWCPYGRPGEFPPDQRQEDGLALTFTSAPLAEPLEIFGFPEVVLRIAVDRPVAFVAVRLCDVSPSGASTLITRGLLNLTHRESHERPTPLIPGQYDTVKVQLNAIAWSVPKGHCLRVAVSPTYWPFAWPAPEPVTLRLWTGESSSLILPVRSARPEDASVRSSHPSRRRRSRLLSCGPRRARSSARPMWSAGRTVSAIPSTTVVDGLSAPVSRTRSSSPTPTPSWKGNPSRRTCGASGGSRCAKVTGPSASRP
;
A
#
# COMPACT_ATOMS: atom_id res chain seq x y z
N MET A 1 -5.42 3.59 -24.81
CA MET A 1 -6.23 4.66 -24.18
C MET A 1 -6.46 5.76 -25.21
N ARG A 2 -7.69 6.23 -25.41
CA ARG A 2 -7.91 7.45 -26.22
C ARG A 2 -7.72 8.65 -25.30
N VAL A 3 -6.79 9.52 -25.59
CA VAL A 3 -6.72 10.84 -24.97
C VAL A 3 -7.89 11.66 -25.52
N LYS A 4 -8.85 12.01 -24.68
CA LYS A 4 -9.96 12.88 -25.04
C LYS A 4 -9.46 14.32 -24.93
N SER A 5 -9.50 15.07 -26.01
CA SER A 5 -9.11 16.49 -26.08
C SER A 5 -10.30 17.45 -26.25
N ASP A 6 -11.48 16.89 -26.54
CA ASP A 6 -12.72 17.63 -26.68
C ASP A 6 -13.60 17.42 -25.44
N PHE A 7 -13.82 18.48 -24.68
CA PHE A 7 -14.53 18.51 -23.42
C PHE A 7 -15.76 19.42 -23.47
N PRO A 8 -16.79 19.17 -22.64
CA PRO A 8 -17.97 20.06 -22.54
C PRO A 8 -17.63 21.51 -22.20
N ARG A 9 -16.56 21.74 -21.43
CA ARG A 9 -16.10 23.08 -21.06
C ARG A 9 -14.65 23.29 -21.49
N ARG A 10 -14.33 24.48 -21.99
CA ARG A 10 -12.94 24.89 -22.21
C ARG A 10 -12.25 25.07 -20.88
N ILE A 11 -10.98 24.68 -20.78
CA ILE A 11 -10.20 24.74 -19.57
C ILE A 11 -9.00 25.68 -19.72
N ARG A 12 -8.58 26.25 -18.60
CA ARG A 12 -7.29 26.91 -18.41
C ARG A 12 -6.49 26.20 -17.32
N GLU A 13 -5.20 26.30 -17.38
CA GLU A 13 -4.27 25.75 -16.42
C GLU A 13 -3.50 26.89 -15.76
N ILE A 14 -3.31 26.82 -14.45
CA ILE A 14 -2.46 27.70 -13.64
C ILE A 14 -1.33 26.83 -13.09
N GLU A 15 -0.14 27.01 -13.62
CA GLU A 15 1.02 26.14 -13.33
C GLU A 15 1.45 26.22 -11.87
N ASN A 16 1.32 27.40 -11.24
CA ASN A 16 1.58 27.60 -9.83
C ASN A 16 0.67 28.63 -9.18
N THR A 17 0.15 28.28 -8.02
CA THR A 17 -0.57 29.17 -7.10
C THR A 17 -0.10 28.87 -5.68
N TRP A 18 0.14 29.92 -4.91
CA TRP A 18 0.53 29.78 -3.53
C TRP A 18 -0.70 29.75 -2.62
N ILE A 19 -0.77 28.73 -1.74
CA ILE A 19 -1.81 28.58 -0.72
C ILE A 19 -1.15 28.87 0.64
N PRO A 20 -1.56 29.93 1.35
CA PRO A 20 -1.02 30.24 2.67
C PRO A 20 -1.64 29.31 3.73
N MET A 21 -0.79 28.70 4.54
CA MET A 21 -1.18 27.96 5.72
C MET A 21 -1.33 28.91 6.93
N SER A 22 -2.03 28.47 7.97
CA SER A 22 -2.29 29.25 9.18
C SER A 22 -1.01 29.67 9.91
N ASP A 23 0.08 28.91 9.77
CA ASP A 23 1.40 29.23 10.34
C ASP A 23 2.28 30.10 9.42
N GLY A 24 1.75 30.55 8.28
CA GLY A 24 2.44 31.37 7.30
C GLY A 24 3.26 30.59 6.26
N THR A 25 3.34 29.27 6.36
CA THR A 25 3.98 28.44 5.32
C THR A 25 3.18 28.51 4.02
N MET A 26 3.88 28.61 2.89
CA MET A 26 3.26 28.66 1.57
C MET A 26 3.37 27.30 0.87
N LEU A 27 2.23 26.71 0.50
CA LEU A 27 2.19 25.50 -0.29
C LEU A 27 1.92 25.80 -1.77
N ALA A 28 2.58 25.05 -2.65
CA ALA A 28 2.50 25.23 -4.09
C ALA A 28 1.41 24.31 -4.69
N ALA A 29 0.52 24.89 -5.45
CA ALA A 29 -0.58 24.19 -6.11
C ALA A 29 -0.55 24.43 -7.63
N ARG A 30 -0.90 23.39 -8.40
CA ARG A 30 -1.23 23.48 -9.82
C ARG A 30 -2.72 23.32 -9.97
N ILE A 31 -3.37 24.15 -10.81
CA ILE A 31 -4.83 24.21 -10.88
C ILE A 31 -5.30 24.13 -12.33
N TRP A 32 -6.27 23.28 -12.59
CA TRP A 32 -7.01 23.21 -13.86
C TRP A 32 -8.44 23.65 -13.63
N LEU A 33 -8.87 24.68 -14.36
CA LEU A 33 -10.18 25.33 -14.20
C LEU A 33 -10.93 25.39 -15.51
N PRO A 34 -12.28 25.28 -15.51
CA PRO A 34 -13.08 25.80 -16.61
C PRO A 34 -12.82 27.30 -16.77
N VAL A 35 -12.75 27.77 -18.03
CA VAL A 35 -12.43 29.19 -18.34
C VAL A 35 -13.47 30.14 -17.73
N ASP A 36 -14.72 29.70 -17.65
CA ASP A 36 -15.87 30.44 -17.12
C ASP A 36 -16.18 30.15 -15.64
N ALA A 37 -15.22 29.59 -14.87
CA ALA A 37 -15.48 29.15 -13.49
C ALA A 37 -15.77 30.32 -12.53
N GLU A 38 -15.25 31.51 -12.77
CA GLU A 38 -15.52 32.69 -11.93
C GLU A 38 -16.95 33.24 -12.13
N GLU A 39 -17.51 33.08 -13.36
CA GLU A 39 -18.88 33.44 -13.67
C GLU A 39 -19.88 32.34 -13.27
N ARG A 40 -19.43 31.09 -13.34
CA ARG A 40 -20.19 29.86 -13.06
C ARG A 40 -19.39 28.93 -12.16
N PRO A 41 -19.35 29.20 -10.84
CA PRO A 41 -18.57 28.43 -9.89
C PRO A 41 -18.82 26.92 -9.97
N VAL A 42 -17.80 26.13 -9.74
CA VAL A 42 -17.79 24.67 -9.84
C VAL A 42 -17.30 24.01 -8.56
N PRO A 43 -17.67 22.76 -8.27
CA PRO A 43 -17.06 22.02 -7.18
C PRO A 43 -15.57 21.77 -7.45
N ALA A 44 -14.79 21.62 -6.39
CA ALA A 44 -13.36 21.36 -6.50
C ALA A 44 -13.01 19.89 -6.22
N LEU A 45 -11.90 19.42 -6.81
CA LEU A 45 -11.28 18.12 -6.55
C LEU A 45 -9.83 18.36 -6.14
N LEU A 46 -9.46 17.86 -4.96
CA LEU A 46 -8.13 17.99 -4.40
C LEU A 46 -7.38 16.65 -4.48
N GLU A 47 -6.17 16.66 -5.03
CA GLU A 47 -5.15 15.63 -4.85
C GLU A 47 -3.95 16.25 -4.11
N TYR A 48 -3.63 15.75 -2.92
CA TYR A 48 -2.65 16.29 -1.99
C TYR A 48 -1.58 15.25 -1.71
N LEU A 49 -0.36 15.45 -2.25
CA LEU A 49 0.69 14.43 -2.31
C LEU A 49 2.09 15.04 -2.18
N PRO A 50 3.09 14.28 -1.66
CA PRO A 50 4.49 14.71 -1.63
C PRO A 50 5.27 14.39 -2.93
N TYR A 51 4.59 14.04 -4.03
CA TYR A 51 5.25 13.48 -5.23
C TYR A 51 5.51 14.50 -6.34
N ARG A 52 5.59 15.78 -6.00
CA ARG A 52 6.02 16.88 -6.87
C ARG A 52 5.11 17.09 -8.11
N LYS A 53 4.37 18.19 -8.11
CA LYS A 53 3.37 18.53 -9.15
C LYS A 53 3.97 18.79 -10.55
N ASP A 54 5.25 19.13 -10.63
CA ASP A 54 5.88 19.58 -11.88
C ASP A 54 6.75 18.52 -12.56
N ASP A 55 7.08 17.41 -11.89
CA ASP A 55 7.92 16.36 -12.48
C ASP A 55 7.40 14.92 -12.23
N LEU A 56 7.57 14.32 -11.07
CA LEU A 56 7.40 12.87 -10.86
C LEU A 56 6.00 12.33 -11.19
N THR A 57 4.93 13.08 -10.88
CA THR A 57 3.56 12.66 -11.18
C THR A 57 2.90 13.49 -12.29
N ALA A 58 3.58 14.48 -12.83
CA ALA A 58 3.03 15.45 -13.77
C ALA A 58 2.42 14.81 -15.03
N GLU A 59 3.03 13.75 -15.59
CA GLU A 59 2.48 13.03 -16.75
C GLU A 59 1.15 12.34 -16.42
N ARG A 60 1.02 11.76 -15.23
CA ARG A 60 -0.21 11.15 -14.74
C ARG A 60 -1.28 12.22 -14.50
N ASP A 61 -0.92 13.29 -13.83
CA ASP A 61 -1.80 14.40 -13.46
C ASP A 61 -2.39 15.07 -14.71
N ALA A 62 -1.59 15.20 -15.77
CA ALA A 62 -2.03 15.69 -17.08
C ALA A 62 -3.05 14.78 -17.79
N LEU A 63 -3.27 13.54 -17.34
CA LEU A 63 -4.27 12.65 -17.90
C LEU A 63 -5.64 12.83 -17.24
N HIS A 64 -5.71 13.07 -15.93
CA HIS A 64 -6.97 13.05 -15.22
C HIS A 64 -7.47 14.43 -14.76
N HIS A 65 -6.63 15.34 -14.32
CA HIS A 65 -7.09 16.65 -13.87
C HIS A 65 -7.74 17.48 -15.00
N PRO A 66 -7.15 17.59 -16.21
CA PRO A 66 -7.82 18.23 -17.33
C PRO A 66 -9.13 17.57 -17.74
N TYR A 67 -9.22 16.23 -17.56
CA TYR A 67 -10.44 15.49 -17.84
C TYR A 67 -11.58 15.94 -16.92
N PHE A 68 -11.35 16.00 -15.61
CA PHE A 68 -12.36 16.44 -14.66
C PHE A 68 -12.68 17.94 -14.83
N ALA A 69 -11.66 18.77 -15.05
CA ALA A 69 -11.86 20.19 -15.27
C ALA A 69 -12.74 20.45 -16.52
N GLY A 70 -12.51 19.71 -17.61
CA GLY A 70 -13.35 19.76 -18.80
C GLY A 70 -14.81 19.32 -18.60
N HIS A 71 -15.09 18.61 -17.51
CA HIS A 71 -16.43 18.21 -17.10
C HIS A 71 -17.02 19.10 -15.98
N GLY A 72 -16.39 20.27 -15.72
CA GLY A 72 -16.92 21.28 -14.81
C GLY A 72 -16.53 21.06 -13.35
N TYR A 73 -15.26 20.81 -13.08
CA TYR A 73 -14.63 20.81 -11.77
C TYR A 73 -13.43 21.73 -11.76
N ALA A 74 -13.09 22.27 -10.59
CA ALA A 74 -11.78 22.88 -10.34
C ALA A 74 -10.87 21.80 -9.78
N CYS A 75 -9.79 21.45 -10.47
CA CYS A 75 -8.89 20.38 -10.03
C CYS A 75 -7.58 20.96 -9.51
N LEU A 76 -7.19 20.57 -8.31
CA LEU A 76 -5.98 21.04 -7.67
C LEU A 76 -5.05 19.87 -7.37
N ARG A 77 -3.77 20.04 -7.73
CA ARG A 77 -2.67 19.21 -7.32
C ARG A 77 -1.76 20.05 -6.42
N VAL A 78 -1.72 19.71 -5.13
CA VAL A 78 -0.95 20.46 -4.13
C VAL A 78 0.25 19.64 -3.71
N ASP A 79 1.43 20.25 -3.77
CA ASP A 79 2.64 19.69 -3.15
C ASP A 79 2.54 19.84 -1.63
N MET A 80 2.76 18.74 -0.91
CA MET A 80 2.76 18.75 0.54
C MET A 80 3.92 19.58 1.10
N ARG A 81 3.78 20.04 2.33
CA ARG A 81 4.84 20.71 3.09
C ARG A 81 6.17 19.96 2.95
N GLY A 82 7.26 20.66 2.65
CA GLY A 82 8.58 20.08 2.48
C GLY A 82 8.81 19.28 1.19
N SER A 83 7.83 19.22 0.28
CA SER A 83 7.97 18.56 -1.02
C SER A 83 7.78 19.52 -2.18
N GLY A 84 8.31 19.16 -3.36
CA GLY A 84 8.18 19.95 -4.59
C GLY A 84 8.58 21.41 -4.37
N ASP A 85 7.68 22.34 -4.69
CA ASP A 85 7.93 23.79 -4.55
C ASP A 85 7.38 24.35 -3.22
N SER A 86 6.69 23.55 -2.40
CA SER A 86 6.11 23.98 -1.12
C SER A 86 7.18 24.25 -0.07
N GLY A 87 6.91 25.20 0.83
CA GLY A 87 7.78 25.51 1.97
C GLY A 87 7.80 24.43 3.05
N GLY A 88 8.71 24.59 4.00
CA GLY A 88 8.84 23.72 5.18
C GLY A 88 9.54 22.39 4.92
N ILE A 89 9.43 21.48 5.89
CA ILE A 89 10.08 20.16 5.92
C ILE A 89 9.01 19.08 6.10
N LEU A 90 9.15 17.97 5.39
CA LEU A 90 8.35 16.76 5.58
C LEU A 90 9.11 15.81 6.51
N TYR A 91 8.76 15.83 7.79
CA TYR A 91 9.51 15.09 8.81
C TYR A 91 9.18 13.59 8.83
N ASP A 92 7.98 13.19 8.42
CA ASP A 92 7.53 11.80 8.36
C ASP A 92 6.19 11.71 7.60
N GLU A 93 5.64 10.50 7.49
CA GLU A 93 4.34 10.22 6.88
C GLU A 93 3.20 10.50 7.85
N TYR A 94 2.09 11.05 7.31
CA TYR A 94 0.78 11.14 7.98
C TYR A 94 0.79 11.84 9.34
N LEU A 95 1.68 12.82 9.51
CA LEU A 95 1.76 13.61 10.73
C LEU A 95 0.51 14.51 10.92
N PRO A 96 0.20 14.94 12.15
CA PRO A 96 -0.86 15.93 12.41
C PRO A 96 -0.74 17.17 11.54
N GLN A 97 0.49 17.65 11.30
CA GLN A 97 0.75 18.81 10.44
C GLN A 97 0.25 18.61 9.00
N GLU A 98 0.34 17.39 8.45
CA GLU A 98 -0.21 17.08 7.13
C GLU A 98 -1.73 17.26 7.10
N GLN A 99 -2.40 16.83 8.16
CA GLN A 99 -3.85 16.95 8.31
C GLN A 99 -4.26 18.40 8.50
N ASP A 100 -3.56 19.16 9.35
CA ASP A 100 -3.81 20.59 9.58
C ASP A 100 -3.63 21.40 8.28
N ASP A 101 -2.56 21.15 7.52
CA ASP A 101 -2.35 21.77 6.22
C ASP A 101 -3.49 21.45 5.25
N ALA A 102 -3.97 20.20 5.22
CA ALA A 102 -5.09 19.81 4.36
C ALA A 102 -6.38 20.55 4.73
N LEU A 103 -6.65 20.77 6.03
CA LEU A 103 -7.79 21.57 6.48
C LEU A 103 -7.67 23.04 6.05
N ASP A 104 -6.49 23.62 6.09
CA ASP A 104 -6.23 24.98 5.58
C ASP A 104 -6.44 25.05 4.07
N ILE A 105 -5.94 24.06 3.31
CA ILE A 105 -6.13 23.95 1.86
C ILE A 105 -7.64 23.89 1.52
N LEU A 106 -8.42 23.05 2.22
CA LEU A 106 -9.85 22.91 1.98
C LEU A 106 -10.61 24.23 2.21
N ARG A 107 -10.31 24.94 3.32
CA ARG A 107 -10.88 26.26 3.58
C ARG A 107 -10.49 27.29 2.52
N TRP A 108 -9.23 27.29 2.11
CA TRP A 108 -8.76 28.17 1.05
C TRP A 108 -9.49 27.90 -0.28
N ILE A 109 -9.62 26.62 -0.69
CA ILE A 109 -10.33 26.22 -1.90
C ILE A 109 -11.79 26.68 -1.85
N ALA A 110 -12.47 26.41 -0.74
CA ALA A 110 -13.89 26.75 -0.59
C ALA A 110 -14.17 28.26 -0.61
N SER A 111 -13.18 29.09 -0.24
CA SER A 111 -13.28 30.55 -0.25
C SER A 111 -13.04 31.19 -1.63
N GLN A 112 -12.59 30.40 -2.62
CA GLN A 112 -12.27 30.95 -3.94
C GLN A 112 -13.54 31.28 -4.75
N PRO A 113 -13.53 32.39 -5.52
CA PRO A 113 -14.71 32.82 -6.30
C PRO A 113 -15.15 31.83 -7.37
N TRP A 114 -14.25 30.96 -7.83
CA TRP A 114 -14.53 29.90 -8.81
C TRP A 114 -15.07 28.61 -8.17
N CYS A 115 -15.12 28.50 -6.82
CA CYS A 115 -15.55 27.30 -6.11
C CYS A 115 -16.96 27.46 -5.54
N THR A 116 -17.77 26.39 -5.63
CA THR A 116 -19.11 26.35 -4.99
C THR A 116 -19.05 26.16 -3.47
N GLY A 117 -17.86 25.99 -2.88
CA GLY A 117 -17.67 25.62 -1.46
C GLY A 117 -17.71 24.10 -1.23
N ALA A 118 -17.99 23.28 -2.25
CA ALA A 118 -17.98 21.83 -2.15
C ALA A 118 -16.67 21.27 -2.70
N VAL A 119 -15.96 20.47 -1.90
CA VAL A 119 -14.67 19.85 -2.27
C VAL A 119 -14.77 18.34 -2.17
N GLY A 120 -14.22 17.63 -3.15
CA GLY A 120 -13.93 16.19 -3.09
C GLY A 120 -12.43 15.95 -2.98
N MET A 121 -12.01 14.88 -2.32
CA MET A 121 -10.62 14.43 -2.32
C MET A 121 -10.48 13.12 -3.09
N ILE A 122 -9.43 13.03 -3.91
CA ILE A 122 -9.06 11.82 -4.64
C ILE A 122 -7.57 11.61 -4.55
N GLY A 123 -7.15 10.38 -4.38
CA GLY A 123 -5.74 10.04 -4.48
C GLY A 123 -5.49 8.55 -4.44
N LEU A 124 -4.34 8.18 -4.98
CA LEU A 124 -3.80 6.83 -4.95
C LEU A 124 -2.70 6.77 -3.91
N SER A 125 -2.65 5.68 -3.12
CA SER A 125 -1.61 5.48 -2.11
C SER A 125 -1.66 6.59 -1.06
N TRP A 126 -0.62 7.33 -0.83
CA TRP A 126 -0.58 8.47 0.11
C TRP A 126 -1.80 9.39 0.00
N GLY A 127 -2.22 9.72 -1.23
CA GLY A 127 -3.41 10.56 -1.43
C GLY A 127 -4.74 9.86 -1.08
N GLY A 128 -4.78 8.54 -1.11
CA GLY A 128 -5.90 7.75 -0.62
C GLY A 128 -5.93 7.70 0.91
N PHE A 129 -4.77 7.52 1.53
CA PHE A 129 -4.60 7.55 3.00
C PHE A 129 -5.02 8.90 3.57
N ASN A 130 -4.43 10.00 3.08
CA ASN A 130 -4.73 11.31 3.64
C ASN A 130 -6.18 11.74 3.36
N GLY A 131 -6.78 11.32 2.25
CA GLY A 131 -8.19 11.55 2.00
C GLY A 131 -9.09 10.95 3.07
N LEU A 132 -8.79 9.74 3.57
CA LEU A 132 -9.50 9.11 4.69
C LEU A 132 -9.21 9.80 6.02
N GLN A 133 -7.94 10.15 6.29
CA GLN A 133 -7.52 10.82 7.52
C GLN A 133 -8.16 12.21 7.65
N VAL A 134 -8.17 12.99 6.56
CA VAL A 134 -8.83 14.30 6.51
C VAL A 134 -10.35 14.17 6.65
N ALA A 135 -10.95 13.14 6.04
CA ALA A 135 -12.38 12.87 6.22
C ALA A 135 -12.73 12.58 7.69
N ALA A 136 -11.84 11.91 8.43
CA ALA A 136 -12.02 11.67 9.87
C ALA A 136 -11.96 12.96 10.70
N CYS A 137 -11.29 14.03 10.23
CA CYS A 137 -11.31 15.37 10.82
C CYS A 137 -12.64 16.12 10.59
N ARG A 138 -13.52 15.63 9.73
CA ARG A 138 -14.88 16.19 9.43
C ARG A 138 -14.89 17.64 8.97
N PRO A 139 -14.01 18.10 8.07
CA PRO A 139 -14.10 19.49 7.59
C PRO A 139 -15.41 19.69 6.81
N PRO A 140 -16.12 20.81 7.03
CA PRO A 140 -17.42 21.05 6.41
C PRO A 140 -17.36 21.21 4.88
N GLU A 141 -16.19 21.54 4.34
CA GLU A 141 -15.95 21.70 2.90
C GLU A 141 -15.87 20.36 2.18
N LEU A 142 -15.38 19.30 2.84
CA LEU A 142 -15.19 17.97 2.24
C LEU A 142 -16.52 17.22 2.17
N LYS A 143 -17.00 17.00 0.92
CA LYS A 143 -18.29 16.37 0.66
C LYS A 143 -18.22 14.90 0.28
N ALA A 144 -17.12 14.45 -0.30
CA ALA A 144 -16.91 13.05 -0.68
C ALA A 144 -15.44 12.73 -0.91
N VAL A 145 -15.08 11.44 -0.79
CA VAL A 145 -13.72 10.93 -1.02
C VAL A 145 -13.74 9.78 -2.01
N ILE A 146 -12.73 9.71 -2.88
CA ILE A 146 -12.33 8.51 -3.61
C ILE A 146 -10.93 8.13 -3.13
N SER A 147 -10.82 7.03 -2.38
CA SER A 147 -9.56 6.52 -1.85
C SER A 147 -9.13 5.29 -2.65
N LEU A 148 -7.94 5.35 -3.26
CA LEU A 148 -7.39 4.26 -4.07
C LEU A 148 -6.14 3.68 -3.42
N CYS A 149 -6.05 2.33 -3.41
CA CYS A 149 -4.81 1.63 -3.06
C CYS A 149 -4.20 2.18 -1.77
N SER A 150 -4.98 2.23 -0.70
CA SER A 150 -4.63 2.80 0.60
C SER A 150 -5.13 1.94 1.73
N THR A 151 -4.63 2.15 2.95
CA THR A 151 -5.05 1.37 4.11
C THR A 151 -5.82 2.19 5.14
N ASP A 152 -6.50 1.47 6.01
CA ASP A 152 -7.17 1.93 7.22
C ASP A 152 -6.31 1.77 8.48
N ASP A 153 -5.25 0.95 8.42
CA ASP A 153 -4.33 0.66 9.53
C ASP A 153 -2.87 0.73 9.06
N ARG A 154 -2.14 1.73 9.51
CA ARG A 154 -0.72 1.98 9.16
C ARG A 154 0.23 0.87 9.59
N TYR A 155 -0.15 0.05 10.58
CA TYR A 155 0.68 -1.03 11.08
C TYR A 155 0.39 -2.37 10.40
N ALA A 156 -0.88 -2.69 10.17
CA ALA A 156 -1.26 -4.02 9.70
C ALA A 156 -0.98 -4.26 8.22
N ASP A 157 -1.20 -3.26 7.39
CA ASP A 157 -1.19 -3.38 5.92
C ASP A 157 -0.60 -2.15 5.23
N ASP A 158 0.52 -1.65 5.71
CA ASP A 158 1.31 -0.63 5.02
C ASP A 158 2.71 -1.17 4.73
N VAL A 159 3.52 -0.42 4.00
CA VAL A 159 4.90 -0.79 3.60
C VAL A 159 5.82 -1.22 4.76
N HIS A 160 5.39 -1.01 5.99
CA HIS A 160 6.18 -1.17 7.20
C HIS A 160 6.13 -2.58 7.78
N TYR A 161 4.93 -3.06 8.10
CA TYR A 161 4.72 -4.31 8.82
C TYR A 161 3.55 -5.12 8.24
N MET A 162 3.66 -6.44 8.35
CA MET A 162 2.58 -7.37 8.08
C MET A 162 2.59 -8.45 9.16
N GLY A 163 1.47 -8.60 9.89
CA GLY A 163 1.40 -9.55 11.01
C GLY A 163 2.47 -9.34 12.09
N GLY A 164 2.94 -8.09 12.29
CA GLY A 164 4.04 -7.76 13.21
C GLY A 164 5.45 -8.11 12.71
N CYS A 165 5.59 -8.56 11.46
CA CYS A 165 6.88 -8.78 10.80
C CYS A 165 7.28 -7.53 10.01
N VAL A 166 8.55 -7.15 10.08
CA VAL A 166 9.13 -6.10 9.22
C VAL A 166 9.07 -6.56 7.77
N LEU A 167 8.51 -5.75 6.88
CA LEU A 167 8.51 -6.00 5.44
C LEU A 167 9.90 -5.68 4.86
N GLY A 168 10.70 -6.73 4.66
CA GLY A 168 12.08 -6.58 4.17
C GLY A 168 12.17 -6.08 2.74
N PHE A 169 11.16 -6.39 1.93
CA PHE A 169 11.12 -6.02 0.51
C PHE A 169 10.68 -4.56 0.29
N ASP A 170 9.91 -3.98 1.18
CA ASP A 170 9.25 -2.69 0.94
C ASP A 170 9.63 -1.58 1.91
N MET A 171 9.81 -1.84 3.21
CA MET A 171 10.08 -0.78 4.19
C MET A 171 11.35 0.02 3.86
N LEU A 172 12.49 -0.64 3.68
CA LEU A 172 13.75 0.04 3.37
C LEU A 172 13.76 0.70 1.98
N PRO A 173 13.31 0.03 0.91
CA PRO A 173 13.16 0.68 -0.39
C PRO A 173 12.25 1.90 -0.38
N TRP A 174 11.12 1.86 0.35
CA TRP A 174 10.22 3.00 0.46
C TRP A 174 10.84 4.16 1.23
N ALA A 175 11.46 3.90 2.38
CA ALA A 175 12.21 4.91 3.14
C ALA A 175 13.29 5.58 2.28
N SER A 176 14.06 4.78 1.52
CA SER A 176 15.09 5.27 0.61
C SER A 176 14.50 6.11 -0.54
N THR A 177 13.33 5.70 -1.06
CA THR A 177 12.61 6.44 -2.10
C THR A 177 12.17 7.80 -1.58
N MET A 178 11.59 7.86 -0.37
CA MET A 178 11.15 9.13 0.22
C MET A 178 12.32 10.04 0.56
N LEU A 179 13.40 9.50 1.11
CA LEU A 179 14.63 10.28 1.35
C LEU A 179 15.17 10.90 0.04
N ALA A 180 15.21 10.11 -1.03
CA ALA A 180 15.67 10.61 -2.34
C ALA A 180 14.74 11.67 -2.92
N ARG A 181 13.42 11.54 -2.77
CA ARG A 181 12.43 12.52 -3.24
C ARG A 181 12.50 13.83 -2.45
N ASN A 182 12.58 13.73 -1.13
CA ASN A 182 12.68 14.89 -0.24
C ASN A 182 14.01 15.66 -0.42
N ALA A 183 15.07 14.95 -0.86
CA ALA A 183 16.36 15.55 -1.19
C ALA A 183 16.38 16.33 -2.53
N LEU A 184 15.29 16.31 -3.31
CA LEU A 184 15.24 17.06 -4.58
C LEU A 184 15.02 18.57 -4.34
N PRO A 185 15.71 19.45 -5.12
CA PRO A 185 15.50 20.89 -5.01
C PRO A 185 14.10 21.31 -5.51
N PRO A 186 13.53 22.41 -5.01
CA PRO A 186 12.40 23.05 -5.64
C PRO A 186 12.80 23.64 -7.00
N LEU A 187 11.83 23.99 -7.84
CA LEU A 187 12.10 24.59 -9.15
C LEU A 187 12.51 26.06 -9.01
N PRO A 188 13.71 26.46 -9.50
CA PRO A 188 14.14 27.85 -9.45
C PRO A 188 13.19 28.81 -10.20
N SER A 189 12.51 28.35 -11.23
CA SER A 189 11.52 29.14 -11.98
C SER A 189 10.26 29.46 -11.17
N VAL A 190 9.99 28.71 -10.09
CA VAL A 190 8.82 28.88 -9.20
C VAL A 190 9.19 29.63 -7.92
N VAL A 191 10.27 29.22 -7.26
CA VAL A 191 10.68 29.78 -5.97
C VAL A 191 11.74 30.89 -6.07
N GLY A 192 12.24 31.19 -7.28
CA GLY A 192 13.26 32.24 -7.50
C GLY A 192 14.60 31.92 -6.83
N GLU A 193 15.32 32.95 -6.42
CA GLU A 193 16.66 32.86 -5.83
C GLU A 193 16.73 32.03 -4.53
N CYS A 194 15.58 31.83 -3.86
CA CYS A 194 15.52 31.07 -2.61
C CYS A 194 15.67 29.54 -2.81
N TRP A 195 15.69 29.04 -4.05
CA TRP A 195 15.70 27.59 -4.31
C TRP A 195 16.86 26.86 -3.61
N ARG A 196 18.04 27.49 -3.57
CA ARG A 196 19.24 26.89 -2.97
C ARG A 196 19.13 26.82 -1.44
N SER A 197 18.64 27.87 -0.78
CA SER A 197 18.45 27.87 0.69
C SER A 197 17.39 26.86 1.11
N ILE A 198 16.25 26.79 0.42
CA ILE A 198 15.21 25.80 0.65
C ILE A 198 15.76 24.37 0.48
N TRP A 199 16.54 24.15 -0.57
CA TRP A 199 17.13 22.84 -0.83
C TRP A 199 18.13 22.41 0.25
N LEU A 200 19.06 23.30 0.64
CA LEU A 200 20.04 23.02 1.69
C LEU A 200 19.36 22.74 3.03
N GLU A 201 18.33 23.50 3.37
CA GLU A 201 17.54 23.28 4.58
C GLU A 201 16.88 21.89 4.58
N ARG A 202 16.30 21.46 3.45
CA ARG A 202 15.75 20.10 3.31
C ARG A 202 16.81 19.01 3.47
N LEU A 203 18.00 19.20 2.87
CA LEU A 203 19.10 18.24 2.99
C LEU A 203 19.62 18.13 4.43
N GLU A 204 19.56 19.21 5.20
CA GLU A 204 20.02 19.24 6.60
C GLU A 204 18.97 18.72 7.59
N GLN A 205 17.68 18.96 7.34
CA GLN A 205 16.63 18.76 8.33
C GLN A 205 15.71 17.56 8.06
N THR A 206 15.66 17.01 6.83
CA THR A 206 14.82 15.87 6.54
C THR A 206 15.41 14.59 7.17
N PRO A 207 14.72 13.96 8.13
CA PRO A 207 15.24 12.75 8.76
C PRO A 207 15.08 11.53 7.85
N PRO A 208 15.90 10.49 8.02
CA PRO A 208 15.65 9.19 7.42
C PRO A 208 14.48 8.49 8.15
N TYR A 209 13.33 8.40 7.52
CA TYR A 209 12.09 7.85 8.11
C TYR A 209 12.25 6.45 8.69
N ILE A 210 13.16 5.65 8.12
CA ILE A 210 13.45 4.29 8.58
C ILE A 210 13.83 4.20 10.07
N GLU A 211 14.43 5.26 10.64
CA GLU A 211 14.80 5.29 12.06
C GLU A 211 13.56 5.33 12.95
N ALA A 212 12.58 6.16 12.61
CA ALA A 212 11.30 6.21 13.32
C ALA A 212 10.54 4.89 13.16
N TRP A 213 10.42 4.38 11.92
CA TRP A 213 9.65 3.17 11.64
C TRP A 213 10.19 1.93 12.34
N LEU A 214 11.52 1.75 12.40
CA LEU A 214 12.15 0.64 13.12
C LEU A 214 12.18 0.84 14.64
N SER A 215 12.06 2.06 15.14
CA SER A 215 11.95 2.33 16.57
C SER A 215 10.58 1.93 17.13
N HIS A 216 9.55 1.88 16.30
CA HIS A 216 8.17 1.56 16.65
C HIS A 216 7.77 0.17 16.12
N GLN A 217 8.42 -0.91 16.64
CA GLN A 217 8.18 -2.29 16.15
C GLN A 217 6.87 -2.92 16.63
N ARG A 218 6.12 -2.26 17.49
CA ARG A 218 4.81 -2.68 17.98
C ARG A 218 3.77 -1.62 17.61
N ARG A 219 2.50 -2.01 17.58
CA ARG A 219 1.39 -1.12 17.27
C ARG A 219 1.11 -0.18 18.45
N ASP A 220 1.93 0.84 18.60
CA ASP A 220 1.80 1.90 19.61
C ASP A 220 1.09 3.14 19.05
N ASP A 221 1.06 4.22 19.82
CA ASP A 221 0.36 5.45 19.46
C ASP A 221 0.89 6.12 18.19
N TYR A 222 2.15 5.85 17.81
CA TYR A 222 2.73 6.31 16.56
C TYR A 222 1.99 5.73 15.35
N TRP A 223 1.66 4.44 15.36
CA TRP A 223 0.92 3.79 14.27
C TRP A 223 -0.58 4.00 14.36
N LYS A 224 -1.13 4.20 15.57
CA LYS A 224 -2.57 4.51 15.76
C LYS A 224 -2.92 5.87 15.18
N HIS A 225 -2.02 6.85 15.31
CA HIS A 225 -2.20 8.13 14.63
C HIS A 225 -2.25 7.93 13.11
N GLY A 226 -3.29 8.47 12.45
CA GLY A 226 -3.51 8.30 11.03
C GLY A 226 -4.13 6.95 10.61
N SER A 227 -4.28 5.99 11.54
CA SER A 227 -5.02 4.74 11.30
C SER A 227 -6.51 4.97 11.56
N VAL A 228 -7.31 5.10 10.50
CA VAL A 228 -8.75 5.42 10.63
C VAL A 228 -9.56 4.24 11.18
N CYS A 229 -8.98 3.04 11.26
CA CYS A 229 -9.58 1.89 11.92
C CYS A 229 -9.76 2.06 13.42
N GLU A 230 -9.07 3.01 14.06
CA GLU A 230 -9.27 3.35 15.47
C GLU A 230 -10.68 3.89 15.72
N GLU A 231 -11.24 4.66 14.75
CA GLU A 231 -12.59 5.18 14.86
C GLU A 231 -13.22 5.41 13.48
N TYR A 232 -13.75 4.36 12.86
CA TYR A 232 -14.45 4.46 11.58
C TYR A 232 -15.64 5.45 11.60
N SER A 233 -16.29 5.62 12.74
CA SER A 233 -17.42 6.54 12.92
C SER A 233 -17.03 8.00 12.75
N ALA A 234 -15.74 8.33 12.81
CA ALA A 234 -15.24 9.67 12.55
C ALA A 234 -15.48 10.09 11.09
N ILE A 235 -15.48 9.15 10.14
CA ILE A 235 -15.72 9.44 8.73
C ILE A 235 -17.23 9.47 8.47
N THR A 236 -17.77 10.66 8.16
CA THR A 236 -19.20 10.87 7.92
C THR A 236 -19.54 11.18 6.46
N CYS A 237 -18.59 11.68 5.68
CA CYS A 237 -18.79 11.93 4.25
C CYS A 237 -18.75 10.62 3.44
N PRO A 238 -19.39 10.59 2.26
CA PRO A 238 -19.36 9.45 1.36
C PRO A 238 -17.96 9.04 0.92
N VAL A 239 -17.69 7.71 0.87
CA VAL A 239 -16.38 7.17 0.51
C VAL A 239 -16.50 6.12 -0.60
N TYR A 240 -15.73 6.27 -1.68
CA TYR A 240 -15.54 5.27 -2.71
C TYR A 240 -14.15 4.65 -2.59
N LEU A 241 -14.10 3.37 -2.26
CA LEU A 241 -12.88 2.60 -2.03
C LEU A 241 -12.52 1.83 -3.28
N VAL A 242 -11.30 2.00 -3.78
CA VAL A 242 -10.86 1.39 -5.05
C VAL A 242 -9.49 0.75 -4.89
N GLY A 243 -9.32 -0.46 -5.43
CA GLY A 243 -8.03 -1.15 -5.42
C GLY A 243 -8.01 -2.38 -6.29
N GLY A 244 -7.01 -3.21 -6.12
CA GLY A 244 -6.83 -4.43 -6.90
C GLY A 244 -6.32 -5.60 -6.08
N TRP A 245 -6.59 -6.82 -6.54
CA TRP A 245 -6.12 -8.03 -5.87
C TRP A 245 -4.61 -8.22 -5.95
N ALA A 246 -3.97 -7.62 -6.94
CA ALA A 246 -2.52 -7.61 -7.07
C ALA A 246 -1.87 -6.41 -6.33
N ASP A 247 -2.66 -5.57 -5.66
CA ASP A 247 -2.17 -4.47 -4.84
C ASP A 247 -1.99 -4.91 -3.38
N ALA A 248 -1.00 -4.34 -2.71
CA ALA A 248 -0.72 -4.59 -1.30
C ALA A 248 -1.88 -4.21 -0.37
N TYR A 249 -2.69 -3.21 -0.74
CA TYR A 249 -3.72 -2.59 0.09
C TYR A 249 -5.13 -3.20 -0.10
N SER A 250 -5.23 -4.38 -0.73
CA SER A 250 -6.52 -5.04 -1.01
C SER A 250 -7.35 -5.32 0.24
N ASN A 251 -6.73 -5.61 1.37
CA ASN A 251 -7.37 -5.91 2.64
C ASN A 251 -8.23 -4.75 3.17
N ALA A 252 -7.71 -3.54 3.06
CA ALA A 252 -8.31 -2.34 3.64
C ALA A 252 -9.71 -2.06 3.09
N ILE A 253 -9.95 -2.34 1.80
CA ILE A 253 -11.26 -2.08 1.17
C ILE A 253 -12.36 -2.88 1.88
N LEU A 254 -12.13 -4.16 2.15
CA LEU A 254 -13.12 -5.01 2.80
C LEU A 254 -13.33 -4.61 4.27
N ARG A 255 -12.26 -4.22 5.00
CA ARG A 255 -12.38 -3.72 6.37
C ARG A 255 -13.13 -2.40 6.44
N LEU A 256 -12.79 -1.44 5.58
CA LEU A 256 -13.49 -0.15 5.49
C LEU A 256 -14.97 -0.31 5.12
N LEU A 257 -15.30 -1.18 4.16
CA LEU A 257 -16.70 -1.46 3.81
C LEU A 257 -17.48 -2.06 4.98
N ALA A 258 -16.83 -2.89 5.81
CA ALA A 258 -17.45 -3.45 7.01
C ALA A 258 -17.57 -2.43 8.15
N GLY A 259 -16.56 -1.58 8.35
CA GLY A 259 -16.45 -0.68 9.50
C GLY A 259 -17.14 0.67 9.34
N LEU A 260 -17.10 1.27 8.15
CA LEU A 260 -17.71 2.57 7.90
C LEU A 260 -19.24 2.51 8.00
N SER A 261 -19.85 3.58 8.52
CA SER A 261 -21.31 3.77 8.58
C SER A 261 -21.84 4.77 7.55
N CYS A 262 -20.98 5.62 6.98
CA CYS A 262 -21.34 6.58 5.95
C CYS A 262 -21.72 5.88 4.61
N PRO A 263 -22.33 6.59 3.64
CA PRO A 263 -22.52 6.08 2.29
C PRO A 263 -21.18 5.65 1.68
N ARG A 264 -21.12 4.42 1.18
CA ARG A 264 -19.86 3.83 0.72
C ARG A 264 -20.02 2.86 -0.42
N LYS A 265 -18.98 2.75 -1.24
CA LYS A 265 -18.88 1.76 -2.32
C LYS A 265 -17.47 1.21 -2.41
N GLY A 266 -17.35 -0.02 -2.93
CA GLY A 266 -16.09 -0.69 -3.18
C GLY A 266 -15.97 -1.18 -4.62
N LEU A 267 -14.77 -1.07 -5.17
CA LEU A 267 -14.40 -1.57 -6.48
C LEU A 267 -13.02 -2.22 -6.41
N ILE A 268 -12.95 -3.53 -6.64
CA ILE A 268 -11.69 -4.28 -6.61
C ILE A 268 -11.52 -4.99 -7.95
N GLY A 269 -10.49 -4.59 -8.71
CA GLY A 269 -10.11 -5.24 -9.96
C GLY A 269 -8.96 -6.22 -9.79
N PRO A 270 -8.40 -6.74 -10.90
CA PRO A 270 -7.20 -7.58 -10.83
C PRO A 270 -5.90 -6.77 -10.66
N TRP A 271 -6.00 -5.46 -10.53
CA TRP A 271 -4.97 -4.46 -10.69
C TRP A 271 -3.87 -4.52 -9.62
N ALA A 272 -2.65 -4.19 -10.03
CA ALA A 272 -1.56 -3.81 -9.15
C ALA A 272 -1.69 -2.34 -8.70
N HIS A 273 -0.69 -1.80 -8.01
CA HIS A 273 -0.69 -0.46 -7.42
C HIS A 273 -0.71 0.66 -8.49
N ALA A 274 -1.86 0.86 -9.11
CA ALA A 274 -2.06 1.83 -10.18
C ALA A 274 -3.52 2.24 -10.35
N TYR A 275 -3.77 3.39 -11.01
CA TYR A 275 -5.11 3.80 -11.39
C TYR A 275 -5.75 2.80 -12.37
N PRO A 276 -7.01 2.39 -12.19
CA PRO A 276 -7.67 1.32 -12.97
C PRO A 276 -7.68 1.50 -14.49
N TYR A 277 -7.52 2.71 -15.01
CA TYR A 277 -7.45 2.97 -16.44
C TYR A 277 -6.06 2.74 -17.05
N LEU A 278 -5.02 2.58 -16.20
CA LEU A 278 -3.62 2.31 -16.59
C LEU A 278 -3.12 0.97 -16.06
N ALA A 279 -3.84 0.36 -15.11
CA ALA A 279 -3.36 -0.74 -14.31
C ALA A 279 -3.15 -2.02 -15.11
N LYS A 280 -2.14 -2.77 -14.70
CA LYS A 280 -1.88 -4.16 -15.04
C LYS A 280 -1.84 -4.96 -13.74
N PRO A 281 -2.30 -6.23 -13.79
CA PRO A 281 -2.99 -6.89 -14.89
C PRO A 281 -4.31 -6.19 -15.27
N GLY A 282 -4.68 -6.28 -16.57
CA GLY A 282 -6.00 -5.87 -17.02
C GLY A 282 -7.11 -6.85 -16.59
N PRO A 283 -8.41 -6.52 -16.89
CA PRO A 283 -8.85 -5.47 -17.78
C PRO A 283 -8.79 -4.07 -17.18
N ALA A 284 -8.28 -3.10 -17.92
CA ALA A 284 -8.44 -1.69 -17.59
C ALA A 284 -9.89 -1.26 -17.84
N ILE A 285 -10.39 -0.31 -17.02
CA ILE A 285 -11.77 0.19 -17.10
C ILE A 285 -11.82 1.69 -17.38
N GLY A 286 -13.00 2.22 -17.70
CA GLY A 286 -13.27 3.65 -17.81
C GLY A 286 -13.36 4.33 -16.45
N PHE A 287 -12.28 4.30 -15.67
CA PHE A 287 -12.28 4.75 -14.28
C PHE A 287 -12.58 6.25 -14.11
N LEU A 288 -12.12 7.10 -15.02
CA LEU A 288 -12.42 8.54 -14.94
C LEU A 288 -13.92 8.80 -15.13
N GLN A 289 -14.61 8.00 -15.95
CA GLN A 289 -16.07 8.05 -16.11
C GLN A 289 -16.78 7.58 -14.84
N GLU A 290 -16.25 6.56 -14.17
CA GLU A 290 -16.77 6.10 -12.88
C GLU A 290 -16.61 7.17 -11.80
N CYS A 291 -15.46 7.83 -11.74
CA CYS A 291 -15.23 8.96 -10.85
C CYS A 291 -16.23 10.12 -11.12
N LEU A 292 -16.49 10.46 -12.40
CA LEU A 292 -17.46 11.50 -12.72
C LEU A 292 -18.86 11.18 -12.21
N ARG A 293 -19.32 9.92 -12.33
CA ARG A 293 -20.60 9.49 -11.78
C ARG A 293 -20.68 9.72 -10.27
N TRP A 294 -19.60 9.41 -9.55
CA TRP A 294 -19.48 9.65 -8.12
C TRP A 294 -19.49 11.14 -7.76
N TRP A 295 -18.66 11.93 -8.46
CA TRP A 295 -18.56 13.36 -8.22
C TRP A 295 -19.84 14.13 -8.61
N ASP A 296 -20.44 13.80 -9.75
CA ASP A 296 -21.69 14.43 -10.19
C ASP A 296 -22.83 14.17 -9.20
N TYR A 297 -22.88 12.97 -8.61
CA TYR A 297 -23.86 12.64 -7.58
C TYR A 297 -23.63 13.45 -6.28
N TRP A 298 -22.42 13.37 -5.70
CA TRP A 298 -22.18 13.92 -4.37
C TRP A 298 -21.81 15.41 -4.34
N LEU A 299 -21.24 15.97 -5.41
CA LEU A 299 -20.80 17.37 -5.44
C LEU A 299 -21.71 18.27 -6.27
N LYS A 300 -22.49 17.70 -7.21
CA LYS A 300 -23.42 18.47 -8.06
C LYS A 300 -24.89 18.11 -7.82
N GLY A 301 -25.18 17.10 -7.02
CA GLY A 301 -26.56 16.63 -6.75
C GLY A 301 -27.25 16.03 -7.97
N SER A 302 -26.50 15.47 -8.93
CA SER A 302 -27.04 14.87 -10.13
C SER A 302 -27.39 13.40 -9.92
N GLU A 303 -28.56 12.95 -10.35
CA GLU A 303 -28.95 11.55 -10.31
C GLU A 303 -28.16 10.75 -11.36
N THR A 304 -27.14 10.02 -10.91
CA THR A 304 -26.26 9.21 -11.76
C THR A 304 -26.52 7.71 -11.67
N GLY A 305 -27.39 7.31 -10.73
CA GLY A 305 -27.70 5.89 -10.44
C GLY A 305 -26.55 5.15 -9.78
N ILE A 306 -25.45 5.83 -9.41
CA ILE A 306 -24.27 5.14 -8.84
C ILE A 306 -24.59 4.51 -7.48
N MET A 307 -25.45 5.12 -6.67
CA MET A 307 -25.82 4.61 -5.36
C MET A 307 -26.89 3.52 -5.40
N ASP A 308 -27.56 3.33 -6.53
CA ASP A 308 -28.53 2.23 -6.75
C ASP A 308 -27.84 0.91 -7.11
N GLU A 309 -26.58 0.97 -7.52
CA GLU A 309 -25.76 -0.21 -7.80
C GLU A 309 -25.31 -0.91 -6.51
N PRO A 310 -24.97 -2.21 -6.57
CA PRO A 310 -24.44 -2.96 -5.42
C PRO A 310 -23.28 -2.24 -4.72
N MET A 311 -23.20 -2.39 -3.39
CA MET A 311 -22.15 -1.75 -2.58
C MET A 311 -20.75 -2.12 -3.04
N LEU A 312 -20.54 -3.39 -3.37
CA LEU A 312 -19.22 -3.93 -3.70
C LEU A 312 -19.25 -4.63 -5.06
N ARG A 313 -18.32 -4.25 -5.91
CA ARG A 313 -18.06 -4.88 -7.21
C ARG A 313 -16.61 -5.35 -7.24
N VAL A 314 -16.40 -6.65 -7.48
CA VAL A 314 -15.07 -7.25 -7.49
C VAL A 314 -14.84 -8.09 -8.74
N TRP A 315 -13.57 -8.16 -9.16
CA TRP A 315 -13.11 -9.10 -10.16
C TRP A 315 -12.80 -10.42 -9.50
N MET A 316 -13.60 -11.47 -9.76
CA MET A 316 -13.32 -12.84 -9.36
C MET A 316 -12.24 -13.37 -10.31
N LEU A 317 -11.04 -13.58 -9.78
CA LEU A 317 -9.89 -14.08 -10.53
C LEU A 317 -10.10 -15.54 -10.90
N ASP A 318 -9.87 -15.90 -12.14
CA ASP A 318 -9.77 -17.30 -12.54
C ASP A 318 -8.36 -17.82 -12.26
N SER A 319 -8.26 -19.11 -11.94
CA SER A 319 -6.99 -19.82 -11.84
C SER A 319 -6.21 -19.72 -13.15
N VAL A 320 -4.90 -19.46 -13.03
CA VAL A 320 -3.96 -19.38 -14.17
C VAL A 320 -2.69 -20.13 -13.84
N GLU A 321 -1.96 -20.57 -14.86
CA GLU A 321 -0.59 -21.05 -14.68
C GLU A 321 0.28 -19.93 -14.09
N PRO A 322 1.16 -20.24 -13.12
CA PRO A 322 1.96 -19.23 -12.43
C PRO A 322 2.93 -18.54 -13.38
N SER A 323 2.97 -17.22 -13.30
CA SER A 323 3.86 -16.39 -14.12
C SER A 323 4.33 -15.16 -13.35
N PRO A 324 5.60 -14.76 -13.46
CA PRO A 324 6.09 -13.54 -12.84
C PRO A 324 5.58 -12.26 -13.55
N THR A 325 4.78 -12.41 -14.62
CA THR A 325 4.26 -11.29 -15.42
C THR A 325 2.87 -11.61 -15.94
N HIS A 326 1.92 -10.72 -15.68
CA HIS A 326 0.55 -10.79 -16.20
C HIS A 326 0.16 -9.47 -16.86
N GLU A 327 -0.16 -9.50 -18.16
CA GLU A 327 -0.73 -8.34 -18.86
C GLU A 327 -2.22 -8.17 -18.58
N GLU A 328 -2.95 -9.30 -18.54
CA GLU A 328 -4.35 -9.40 -18.18
C GLU A 328 -4.53 -10.60 -17.24
N TRP A 329 -5.46 -10.51 -16.30
CA TRP A 329 -5.86 -11.64 -15.47
C TRP A 329 -7.27 -12.05 -15.84
N PRO A 330 -7.49 -13.29 -16.31
CA PRO A 330 -8.83 -13.79 -16.63
C PRO A 330 -9.71 -13.82 -15.39
N GLY A 331 -11.02 -13.69 -15.61
CA GLY A 331 -11.99 -13.67 -14.53
C GLY A 331 -13.30 -13.01 -14.95
N ARG A 332 -14.12 -12.69 -13.98
CA ARG A 332 -15.41 -12.04 -14.19
C ARG A 332 -15.74 -11.07 -13.07
N TRP A 333 -16.58 -10.08 -13.37
CA TRP A 333 -17.16 -9.22 -12.33
C TRP A 333 -18.23 -9.97 -11.56
N VAL A 334 -18.18 -9.87 -10.23
CA VAL A 334 -19.25 -10.27 -9.31
C VAL A 334 -19.60 -9.09 -8.40
N CYS A 335 -20.81 -9.08 -7.89
CA CYS A 335 -21.31 -7.98 -7.08
C CYS A 335 -21.91 -8.49 -5.77
N GLU A 336 -21.72 -7.71 -4.71
CA GLU A 336 -22.36 -7.94 -3.42
C GLU A 336 -23.13 -6.69 -2.98
N ALA A 337 -24.40 -6.89 -2.60
CA ALA A 337 -25.27 -5.78 -2.18
C ALA A 337 -24.77 -5.11 -0.90
N ARG A 338 -24.05 -5.87 -0.06
CA ARG A 338 -23.44 -5.40 1.21
C ARG A 338 -22.20 -6.20 1.53
N TRP A 339 -21.36 -5.66 2.41
CA TRP A 339 -20.21 -6.36 2.97
C TRP A 339 -20.22 -6.21 4.51
N PRO A 340 -19.99 -7.26 5.32
CA PRO A 340 -19.80 -8.67 4.91
C PRO A 340 -21.00 -9.22 4.15
N SER A 341 -20.70 -10.09 3.17
CA SER A 341 -21.72 -10.67 2.29
C SER A 341 -22.37 -11.91 2.90
N PRO A 342 -23.71 -12.05 2.85
CA PRO A 342 -24.40 -13.26 3.26
C PRO A 342 -24.17 -14.45 2.30
N ASN A 343 -23.58 -14.20 1.11
CA ASN A 343 -23.25 -15.25 0.14
C ASN A 343 -21.91 -15.91 0.43
N VAL A 344 -21.19 -15.44 1.45
CA VAL A 344 -19.91 -15.99 1.87
C VAL A 344 -20.09 -16.74 3.19
N SER A 345 -19.69 -18.00 3.23
CA SER A 345 -19.74 -18.83 4.43
C SER A 345 -18.40 -19.54 4.67
N PRO A 346 -18.01 -19.78 5.94
CA PRO A 346 -16.77 -20.48 6.23
C PRO A 346 -16.87 -21.96 5.87
N ARG A 347 -15.82 -22.50 5.25
CA ARG A 347 -15.59 -23.93 5.08
C ARG A 347 -14.27 -24.30 5.74
N VAL A 348 -14.26 -25.34 6.56
CA VAL A 348 -13.09 -25.78 7.33
C VAL A 348 -12.44 -26.98 6.67
N PHE A 349 -11.12 -26.93 6.55
CA PHE A 349 -10.26 -28.05 6.16
C PHE A 349 -9.22 -28.26 7.26
N TYR A 350 -8.99 -29.52 7.63
CA TYR A 350 -8.00 -29.88 8.65
C TYR A 350 -6.64 -30.19 8.02
N LEU A 351 -5.59 -29.69 8.62
CA LEU A 351 -4.22 -30.02 8.26
C LEU A 351 -3.89 -31.40 8.88
N ASN A 352 -4.03 -32.45 8.11
CA ASN A 352 -3.67 -33.81 8.48
C ASN A 352 -2.19 -34.05 8.17
N ASP A 353 -1.65 -35.24 8.23
CA ASP A 353 -0.19 -35.48 8.16
C ASP A 353 0.51 -34.71 6.99
N ALA A 354 0.12 -34.95 5.74
CA ALA A 354 0.58 -34.15 4.59
C ALA A 354 -0.60 -33.75 3.69
N THR A 355 -1.82 -33.96 4.18
CA THR A 355 -3.05 -33.75 3.43
C THR A 355 -3.92 -32.67 4.07
N LEU A 356 -4.77 -32.08 3.26
CA LEU A 356 -5.81 -31.15 3.67
C LEU A 356 -7.17 -31.82 3.44
N GLY A 357 -7.96 -32.02 4.48
CA GLY A 357 -9.21 -32.78 4.42
C GLY A 357 -10.37 -32.16 5.17
N ASP A 358 -11.60 -32.51 4.80
CA ASP A 358 -12.83 -32.03 5.45
C ASP A 358 -13.05 -32.63 6.86
N THR A 359 -12.32 -33.70 7.21
CA THR A 359 -12.36 -34.34 8.54
C THR A 359 -10.97 -34.42 9.14
N PRO A 360 -10.84 -34.25 10.47
CA PRO A 360 -9.55 -34.39 11.12
C PRO A 360 -9.10 -35.85 11.17
N ALA A 361 -7.82 -36.08 10.88
CA ALA A 361 -7.13 -37.36 11.14
C ALA A 361 -6.53 -37.35 12.55
N GLY A 362 -5.97 -38.50 12.97
CA GLY A 362 -5.18 -38.57 14.20
C GLY A 362 -4.04 -37.56 14.21
N PRO A 363 -3.70 -36.98 15.38
CA PRO A 363 -2.68 -35.95 15.46
C PRO A 363 -1.28 -36.52 15.17
N THR A 364 -0.52 -35.79 14.35
CA THR A 364 0.89 -36.11 14.03
C THR A 364 1.72 -34.86 14.22
N GLU A 365 2.92 -34.98 14.78
CA GLU A 365 3.87 -33.87 14.83
C GLU A 365 4.69 -33.81 13.54
N ARG A 366 4.70 -32.64 12.89
CA ARG A 366 5.56 -32.32 11.76
C ARG A 366 6.59 -31.27 12.18
N SER A 367 7.79 -31.34 11.64
CA SER A 367 8.88 -30.43 12.00
C SER A 367 9.59 -29.91 10.77
N LEU A 368 9.99 -28.64 10.81
CA LEU A 368 10.76 -27.98 9.75
C LEU A 368 11.78 -27.02 10.38
N ARG A 369 13.04 -27.18 10.01
CA ARG A 369 14.04 -26.12 10.22
C ARG A 369 13.99 -25.16 9.04
N GLY A 370 13.77 -23.89 9.31
CA GLY A 370 13.63 -22.86 8.28
C GLY A 370 14.88 -22.71 7.41
N ALA A 371 14.67 -22.69 6.11
CA ALA A 371 15.71 -22.40 5.12
C ALA A 371 15.71 -20.90 4.79
N GLN A 372 16.86 -20.23 4.92
CA GLN A 372 16.97 -18.77 4.70
C GLN A 372 16.70 -18.33 3.25
N VAL A 373 16.61 -19.27 2.33
CA VAL A 373 16.26 -19.02 0.91
C VAL A 373 14.77 -19.12 0.66
N ALA A 374 13.96 -19.56 1.63
CA ALA A 374 12.51 -19.61 1.49
C ALA A 374 11.95 -18.18 1.46
N GLY A 375 11.06 -17.90 0.49
CA GLY A 375 10.50 -16.58 0.20
C GLY A 375 11.10 -15.88 -1.02
N ARG A 376 12.13 -16.46 -1.64
CA ARG A 376 12.76 -15.91 -2.85
C ARG A 376 11.76 -15.72 -4.00
N ASP A 377 10.84 -16.65 -4.14
CA ASP A 377 9.81 -16.65 -5.16
C ASP A 377 8.47 -16.06 -4.66
N SER A 378 8.53 -15.19 -3.65
CA SER A 378 7.35 -14.53 -3.08
C SER A 378 6.67 -13.53 -4.03
N GLY A 379 7.38 -12.98 -5.01
CA GLY A 379 6.99 -11.77 -5.71
C GLY A 379 7.08 -10.53 -4.81
N ALA A 380 6.78 -9.36 -5.35
CA ALA A 380 6.74 -8.11 -4.60
C ALA A 380 5.56 -8.07 -3.62
N TRP A 381 5.70 -7.30 -2.53
CA TRP A 381 4.58 -7.02 -1.64
C TRP A 381 3.61 -6.01 -2.29
N CYS A 382 4.14 -4.96 -2.91
CA CYS A 382 3.39 -3.94 -3.61
C CYS A 382 3.78 -3.89 -5.10
N PRO A 383 3.24 -4.78 -5.96
CA PRO A 383 3.51 -4.75 -7.39
C PRO A 383 2.95 -3.50 -8.07
N TYR A 384 3.65 -3.01 -9.08
CA TYR A 384 3.20 -1.93 -9.98
C TYR A 384 2.76 -2.45 -11.35
N GLY A 385 2.67 -3.77 -11.53
CA GLY A 385 2.33 -4.43 -12.78
C GLY A 385 3.50 -4.50 -13.78
N ARG A 386 4.73 -4.45 -13.29
CA ARG A 386 5.95 -4.59 -14.09
C ARG A 386 6.30 -6.06 -14.27
N PRO A 387 7.05 -6.41 -15.33
CA PRO A 387 7.58 -7.76 -15.47
C PRO A 387 8.43 -8.20 -14.28
N GLY A 388 8.20 -9.41 -13.77
CA GLY A 388 8.98 -9.98 -12.68
C GLY A 388 8.45 -9.68 -11.27
N GLU A 389 7.37 -8.92 -11.12
CA GLU A 389 6.85 -8.54 -9.80
C GLU A 389 5.87 -9.57 -9.20
N PHE A 390 5.29 -10.46 -10.02
CA PHE A 390 4.35 -11.48 -9.53
C PHE A 390 5.05 -12.77 -9.11
N PRO A 391 4.46 -13.52 -8.16
CA PRO A 391 5.02 -14.79 -7.73
C PRO A 391 5.09 -15.80 -8.90
N PRO A 392 6.26 -16.41 -9.16
CA PRO A 392 6.38 -17.52 -10.11
C PRO A 392 5.81 -18.81 -9.51
N ASP A 393 6.06 -19.94 -10.17
CA ASP A 393 5.67 -21.27 -9.71
C ASP A 393 6.21 -21.57 -8.30
N GLN A 394 5.30 -21.85 -7.37
CA GLN A 394 5.61 -22.00 -5.96
C GLN A 394 6.16 -23.39 -5.60
N ARG A 395 6.36 -24.31 -6.55
CA ARG A 395 6.87 -25.67 -6.24
C ARG A 395 8.22 -25.68 -5.53
N GLN A 396 9.11 -24.73 -5.84
CA GLN A 396 10.39 -24.61 -5.12
C GLN A 396 10.18 -24.17 -3.68
N GLU A 397 9.33 -23.18 -3.47
CA GLU A 397 8.95 -22.68 -2.14
C GLU A 397 8.19 -23.74 -1.33
N ASP A 398 7.35 -24.56 -2.00
CA ASP A 398 6.62 -25.65 -1.36
C ASP A 398 7.58 -26.73 -0.82
N GLY A 399 8.69 -27.00 -1.53
CA GLY A 399 9.76 -27.89 -1.07
C GLY A 399 10.53 -27.39 0.16
N LEU A 400 10.40 -26.10 0.51
CA LEU A 400 11.03 -25.45 1.66
C LEU A 400 10.05 -25.20 2.82
N ALA A 401 8.84 -25.76 2.76
CA ALA A 401 7.75 -25.54 3.71
C ALA A 401 7.12 -26.87 4.16
N LEU A 402 6.40 -26.86 5.29
CA LEU A 402 5.44 -27.92 5.61
C LEU A 402 4.21 -27.73 4.72
N THR A 403 3.93 -28.69 3.87
CA THR A 403 2.81 -28.60 2.92
C THR A 403 1.69 -29.58 3.26
N PHE A 404 0.45 -29.12 3.04
CA PHE A 404 -0.78 -29.88 3.24
C PHE A 404 -1.65 -29.70 2.00
N THR A 405 -1.90 -30.78 1.25
CA THR A 405 -2.57 -30.70 -0.06
C THR A 405 -3.88 -31.46 -0.03
N SER A 406 -4.96 -30.85 -0.53
CA SER A 406 -6.27 -31.50 -0.64
C SER A 406 -6.28 -32.59 -1.71
N ALA A 407 -7.29 -33.45 -1.68
CA ALA A 407 -7.68 -34.20 -2.87
C ALA A 407 -8.11 -33.23 -3.99
N PRO A 408 -8.08 -33.64 -5.26
CA PRO A 408 -8.63 -32.84 -6.34
C PRO A 408 -10.08 -32.46 -6.08
N LEU A 409 -10.41 -31.18 -6.24
CA LEU A 409 -11.76 -30.67 -6.01
C LEU A 409 -12.77 -31.33 -6.93
N ALA A 410 -13.87 -31.83 -6.37
CA ALA A 410 -14.95 -32.45 -7.14
C ALA A 410 -15.77 -31.42 -7.94
N GLU A 411 -15.85 -30.19 -7.44
CA GLU A 411 -16.54 -29.05 -8.05
C GLU A 411 -15.69 -27.79 -7.93
N PRO A 412 -15.92 -26.77 -8.76
CA PRO A 412 -15.23 -25.47 -8.62
C PRO A 412 -15.52 -24.84 -7.25
N LEU A 413 -14.54 -24.09 -6.73
CA LEU A 413 -14.65 -23.44 -5.43
C LEU A 413 -14.29 -21.95 -5.57
N GLU A 414 -15.20 -21.06 -5.17
CA GLU A 414 -14.95 -19.62 -5.13
C GLU A 414 -14.56 -19.19 -3.71
N ILE A 415 -13.36 -18.64 -3.56
CA ILE A 415 -12.85 -18.04 -2.32
C ILE A 415 -13.12 -16.54 -2.41
N PHE A 416 -13.76 -15.94 -1.39
CA PHE A 416 -13.96 -14.49 -1.36
C PHE A 416 -13.90 -13.93 0.05
N GLY A 417 -12.85 -13.20 0.38
CA GLY A 417 -12.60 -12.60 1.69
C GLY A 417 -11.23 -13.02 2.25
N PHE A 418 -11.15 -13.11 3.56
CA PHE A 418 -9.92 -13.41 4.31
C PHE A 418 -9.87 -14.89 4.68
N PRO A 419 -9.03 -15.72 4.03
CA PRO A 419 -8.74 -17.05 4.55
C PRO A 419 -7.99 -16.96 5.88
N GLU A 420 -8.22 -17.89 6.80
CA GLU A 420 -7.55 -17.98 8.08
C GLU A 420 -6.95 -19.37 8.28
N VAL A 421 -5.76 -19.42 8.87
CA VAL A 421 -5.12 -20.70 9.24
C VAL A 421 -4.87 -20.72 10.74
N VAL A 422 -5.47 -21.69 11.42
CA VAL A 422 -5.23 -21.98 12.83
C VAL A 422 -4.13 -23.03 12.90
N LEU A 423 -3.10 -22.78 13.70
CA LEU A 423 -1.94 -23.67 13.83
C LEU A 423 -1.65 -23.94 15.30
N ARG A 424 -1.47 -25.20 15.66
CA ARG A 424 -0.91 -25.63 16.94
C ARG A 424 0.58 -25.84 16.77
N ILE A 425 1.40 -24.86 17.17
CA ILE A 425 2.83 -24.84 16.87
C ILE A 425 3.70 -24.62 18.10
N ALA A 426 4.94 -25.09 18.03
CA ALA A 426 6.03 -24.76 18.95
C ALA A 426 7.28 -24.42 18.14
N VAL A 427 8.16 -23.60 18.73
CA VAL A 427 9.45 -23.23 18.14
C VAL A 427 10.58 -23.42 19.15
N ASP A 428 11.81 -23.51 18.66
CA ASP A 428 13.00 -23.70 19.48
C ASP A 428 13.69 -22.37 19.85
N ARG A 429 13.07 -21.22 19.56
CA ARG A 429 13.62 -19.88 19.81
C ARG A 429 12.58 -18.95 20.43
N PRO A 430 13.00 -17.96 21.25
CA PRO A 430 12.08 -17.02 21.89
C PRO A 430 11.50 -15.98 20.92
N VAL A 431 12.13 -15.79 19.75
CA VAL A 431 11.67 -14.90 18.68
C VAL A 431 11.58 -15.69 17.39
N ALA A 432 10.41 -15.72 16.80
CA ALA A 432 10.12 -16.42 15.55
C ALA A 432 8.92 -15.80 14.87
N PHE A 433 8.75 -16.07 13.59
CA PHE A 433 7.52 -15.80 12.86
C PHE A 433 7.09 -17.02 12.05
N VAL A 434 5.87 -17.00 11.56
CA VAL A 434 5.35 -17.98 10.62
C VAL A 434 4.81 -17.28 9.39
N ALA A 435 5.17 -17.79 8.22
CA ALA A 435 4.60 -17.45 6.93
C ALA A 435 3.68 -18.59 6.47
N VAL A 436 2.48 -18.25 6.03
CA VAL A 436 1.51 -19.19 5.50
C VAL A 436 1.14 -18.78 4.09
N ARG A 437 1.24 -19.72 3.14
CA ARG A 437 0.78 -19.56 1.77
C ARG A 437 -0.40 -20.49 1.49
N LEU A 438 -1.40 -19.98 0.80
CA LEU A 438 -2.47 -20.76 0.18
C LEU A 438 -2.23 -20.78 -1.31
N CYS A 439 -2.10 -21.97 -1.90
CA CYS A 439 -1.82 -22.15 -3.31
C CYS A 439 -2.89 -22.99 -4.00
N ASP A 440 -3.07 -22.73 -5.28
CA ASP A 440 -3.86 -23.49 -6.23
C ASP A 440 -2.91 -24.40 -7.01
N VAL A 441 -3.04 -25.71 -6.85
CA VAL A 441 -2.20 -26.70 -7.53
C VAL A 441 -2.98 -27.31 -8.68
N SER A 442 -2.53 -27.03 -9.90
CA SER A 442 -3.15 -27.54 -11.12
C SER A 442 -2.89 -29.05 -11.31
N PRO A 443 -3.65 -29.75 -12.17
CA PRO A 443 -3.39 -31.14 -12.50
C PRO A 443 -1.99 -31.40 -13.11
N SER A 444 -1.34 -30.37 -13.67
CA SER A 444 0.06 -30.44 -14.13
C SER A 444 1.07 -30.46 -12.99
N GLY A 445 0.64 -30.16 -11.77
CA GLY A 445 1.47 -29.99 -10.59
C GLY A 445 2.02 -28.56 -10.40
N ALA A 446 1.75 -27.63 -11.30
CA ALA A 446 2.11 -26.22 -11.12
C ALA A 446 1.38 -25.64 -9.92
N SER A 447 2.06 -24.83 -9.11
CA SER A 447 1.57 -24.29 -7.85
C SER A 447 1.50 -22.77 -7.95
N THR A 448 0.28 -22.22 -8.05
CA THR A 448 0.01 -20.79 -8.16
C THR A 448 -0.34 -20.23 -6.79
N LEU A 449 0.32 -19.16 -6.35
CA LEU A 449 0.00 -18.49 -5.11
C LEU A 449 -1.38 -17.80 -5.23
N ILE A 450 -2.33 -18.22 -4.38
CA ILE A 450 -3.62 -17.55 -4.23
C ILE A 450 -3.46 -16.33 -3.31
N THR A 451 -2.97 -16.59 -2.09
CA THR A 451 -2.77 -15.56 -1.07
C THR A 451 -1.81 -16.03 0.02
N ARG A 452 -1.39 -15.12 0.88
CA ARG A 452 -0.43 -15.39 1.97
C ARG A 452 -0.75 -14.55 3.21
N GLY A 453 -0.17 -14.96 4.32
CA GLY A 453 -0.20 -14.22 5.58
C GLY A 453 1.07 -14.44 6.38
N LEU A 454 1.40 -13.48 7.23
CA LEU A 454 2.52 -13.53 8.17
C LEU A 454 2.01 -13.34 9.59
N LEU A 455 2.70 -13.93 10.55
CA LEU A 455 2.53 -13.61 11.96
C LEU A 455 3.88 -13.71 12.68
N ASN A 456 4.33 -12.60 13.23
CA ASN A 456 5.37 -12.60 14.24
C ASN A 456 4.80 -13.27 15.49
N LEU A 457 5.33 -14.42 15.87
CA LEU A 457 4.78 -15.24 16.94
C LEU A 457 4.91 -14.58 18.33
N THR A 458 5.78 -13.60 18.47
CA THR A 458 5.80 -12.77 19.69
C THR A 458 4.55 -11.89 19.78
N HIS A 459 3.87 -11.62 18.66
CA HIS A 459 2.63 -10.85 18.55
C HIS A 459 1.35 -11.71 18.57
N ARG A 460 1.45 -13.01 18.86
CA ARG A 460 0.33 -13.95 18.80
C ARG A 460 -0.90 -13.56 19.62
N GLU A 461 -0.67 -12.82 20.73
CA GLU A 461 -1.75 -12.33 21.60
C GLU A 461 -2.08 -10.86 21.33
N SER A 462 -1.07 -10.06 20.96
CA SER A 462 -1.25 -8.61 20.78
C SER A 462 -0.12 -7.99 19.97
N HIS A 463 -0.45 -7.16 19.00
CA HIS A 463 0.51 -6.31 18.31
C HIS A 463 1.01 -5.13 19.16
N GLU A 464 0.27 -4.75 20.20
CA GLU A 464 0.66 -3.66 21.11
C GLU A 464 1.60 -4.14 22.23
N ARG A 465 1.43 -5.40 22.65
CA ARG A 465 2.13 -5.99 23.79
C ARG A 465 2.74 -7.35 23.42
N PRO A 466 3.72 -7.37 22.52
CA PRO A 466 4.36 -8.60 22.11
C PRO A 466 5.07 -9.27 23.30
N THR A 467 5.02 -10.59 23.33
CA THR A 467 5.64 -11.41 24.39
C THR A 467 6.54 -12.48 23.79
N PRO A 468 7.76 -12.69 24.32
CA PRO A 468 8.62 -13.76 23.84
C PRO A 468 7.95 -15.13 23.91
N LEU A 469 8.34 -16.03 23.03
CA LEU A 469 7.94 -17.43 23.05
C LEU A 469 8.72 -18.20 24.12
N ILE A 470 8.12 -19.23 24.67
CA ILE A 470 8.83 -20.21 25.49
C ILE A 470 9.26 -21.35 24.57
N PRO A 471 10.56 -21.55 24.33
CA PRO A 471 11.05 -22.60 23.45
C PRO A 471 10.50 -23.99 23.82
N GLY A 472 9.94 -24.67 22.82
CA GLY A 472 9.34 -25.98 23.00
C GLY A 472 7.90 -26.01 23.51
N GLN A 473 7.34 -24.89 23.98
CA GLN A 473 5.93 -24.80 24.36
C GLN A 473 5.05 -24.68 23.12
N TYR A 474 3.94 -25.41 23.12
CA TYR A 474 2.94 -25.32 22.05
C TYR A 474 1.92 -24.23 22.34
N ASP A 475 1.81 -23.30 21.39
CA ASP A 475 0.77 -22.27 21.34
C ASP A 475 -0.18 -22.54 20.18
N THR A 476 -1.44 -22.15 20.32
CA THR A 476 -2.39 -22.10 19.20
C THR A 476 -2.41 -20.68 18.65
N VAL A 477 -2.07 -20.52 17.39
CA VAL A 477 -2.00 -19.21 16.74
C VAL A 477 -2.93 -19.17 15.54
N LYS A 478 -3.43 -17.98 15.22
CA LYS A 478 -4.30 -17.71 14.07
C LYS A 478 -3.57 -16.78 13.11
N VAL A 479 -3.39 -17.21 11.87
CA VAL A 479 -2.78 -16.43 10.80
C VAL A 479 -3.85 -16.07 9.80
N GLN A 480 -4.22 -14.79 9.73
CA GLN A 480 -5.06 -14.27 8.67
C GLN A 480 -4.25 -14.11 7.41
N LEU A 481 -4.76 -14.61 6.28
CA LEU A 481 -4.18 -14.39 4.96
C LEU A 481 -4.80 -13.14 4.33
N ASN A 482 -4.12 -12.55 3.36
CA ASN A 482 -4.68 -11.41 2.63
C ASN A 482 -5.99 -11.80 1.93
N ALA A 483 -6.91 -10.86 1.89
CA ALA A 483 -8.18 -11.02 1.21
C ALA A 483 -7.98 -11.27 -0.29
N ILE A 484 -8.83 -12.10 -0.85
CA ILE A 484 -8.79 -12.46 -2.27
C ILE A 484 -10.21 -12.80 -2.78
N ALA A 485 -10.44 -12.65 -4.08
CA ALA A 485 -11.52 -13.31 -4.80
C ALA A 485 -10.91 -14.21 -5.88
N TRP A 486 -10.98 -15.52 -5.67
CA TRP A 486 -10.32 -16.52 -6.52
C TRP A 486 -11.23 -17.71 -6.80
N SER A 487 -11.31 -18.12 -8.05
CA SER A 487 -12.05 -19.30 -8.50
C SER A 487 -11.08 -20.45 -8.77
N VAL A 488 -11.12 -21.47 -7.90
CA VAL A 488 -10.35 -22.71 -8.07
C VAL A 488 -11.15 -23.68 -8.91
N PRO A 489 -10.64 -24.17 -10.06
CA PRO A 489 -11.35 -25.08 -10.94
C PRO A 489 -11.52 -26.49 -10.32
N LYS A 490 -12.53 -27.24 -10.80
CA LYS A 490 -12.64 -28.68 -10.59
C LYS A 490 -11.35 -29.39 -11.04
N GLY A 491 -10.90 -30.36 -10.25
CA GLY A 491 -9.69 -31.15 -10.52
C GLY A 491 -8.40 -30.53 -10.01
N HIS A 492 -8.40 -29.26 -9.60
CA HIS A 492 -7.27 -28.64 -8.91
C HIS A 492 -7.27 -29.01 -7.42
N CYS A 493 -6.14 -28.82 -6.76
CA CYS A 493 -5.99 -29.03 -5.32
C CYS A 493 -5.67 -27.72 -4.62
N LEU A 494 -6.17 -27.57 -3.39
CA LEU A 494 -5.73 -26.54 -2.47
C LEU A 494 -4.47 -27.02 -1.73
N ARG A 495 -3.50 -26.12 -1.56
CA ARG A 495 -2.32 -26.37 -0.75
C ARG A 495 -2.09 -25.27 0.26
N VAL A 496 -1.95 -25.64 1.53
CA VAL A 496 -1.42 -24.78 2.59
C VAL A 496 0.06 -25.11 2.75
N ALA A 497 0.92 -24.08 2.77
CA ALA A 497 2.35 -24.20 3.00
C ALA A 497 2.76 -23.31 4.17
N VAL A 498 3.47 -23.88 5.17
CA VAL A 498 3.83 -23.22 6.43
C VAL A 498 5.33 -23.22 6.59
N SER A 499 5.95 -22.04 6.81
CA SER A 499 7.40 -21.90 6.95
C SER A 499 7.75 -20.88 8.05
N PRO A 500 8.82 -21.08 8.84
CA PRO A 500 9.34 -20.10 9.79
C PRO A 500 10.30 -19.09 9.14
N THR A 501 10.34 -19.03 7.81
CA THR A 501 11.18 -18.10 7.02
C THR A 501 10.44 -17.68 5.77
N TYR A 502 10.61 -16.41 5.34
CA TYR A 502 10.04 -15.90 4.10
C TYR A 502 10.81 -14.66 3.58
N TRP A 503 12.13 -14.82 3.40
CA TRP A 503 13.02 -13.76 2.91
C TRP A 503 13.06 -13.73 1.36
N PRO A 504 13.03 -12.55 0.71
CA PRO A 504 13.17 -11.19 1.29
C PRO A 504 11.85 -10.50 1.67
N PHE A 505 10.70 -11.18 1.56
CA PHE A 505 9.40 -10.58 1.83
C PHE A 505 9.29 -10.10 3.29
N ALA A 506 9.65 -10.95 4.24
CA ALA A 506 9.74 -10.61 5.65
C ALA A 506 11.19 -10.63 6.14
N TRP A 507 11.55 -9.69 7.02
CA TRP A 507 12.85 -9.69 7.68
C TRP A 507 13.00 -10.95 8.54
N PRO A 508 14.13 -11.69 8.45
CA PRO A 508 14.27 -12.96 9.12
C PRO A 508 14.32 -12.83 10.65
N ALA A 509 13.96 -13.91 11.35
CA ALA A 509 14.18 -14.03 12.78
C ALA A 509 15.69 -13.91 13.11
N PRO A 510 16.05 -13.45 14.35
CA PRO A 510 17.46 -13.25 14.72
C PRO A 510 18.31 -14.52 14.65
N GLU A 511 17.70 -15.69 14.79
CA GLU A 511 18.34 -16.99 14.75
C GLU A 511 17.58 -17.97 13.87
N PRO A 512 18.23 -19.00 13.30
CA PRO A 512 17.52 -20.06 12.59
C PRO A 512 16.52 -20.79 13.50
N VAL A 513 15.28 -20.89 13.07
CA VAL A 513 14.14 -21.43 13.81
C VAL A 513 13.80 -22.84 13.33
N THR A 514 13.55 -23.75 14.28
CA THR A 514 12.88 -25.03 14.04
C THR A 514 11.43 -24.91 14.48
N LEU A 515 10.50 -24.99 13.54
CA LEU A 515 9.06 -25.01 13.76
C LEU A 515 8.59 -26.47 13.91
N ARG A 516 7.78 -26.75 14.95
CA ARG A 516 7.02 -27.99 15.12
C ARG A 516 5.53 -27.67 15.05
N LEU A 517 4.77 -28.50 14.38
CA LEU A 517 3.34 -28.31 14.13
C LEU A 517 2.59 -29.62 14.44
N TRP A 518 1.56 -29.52 15.28
CA TRP A 518 0.58 -30.59 15.50
C TRP A 518 -0.53 -30.52 14.46
N THR A 519 -0.78 -31.61 13.76
CA THR A 519 -1.80 -31.78 12.74
C THR A 519 -3.15 -32.25 13.32
N GLY A 520 -4.11 -32.59 12.47
CA GLY A 520 -5.43 -33.08 12.86
C GLY A 520 -6.35 -31.95 13.34
N GLU A 521 -7.17 -32.23 14.37
CA GLU A 521 -8.19 -31.31 14.88
C GLU A 521 -7.64 -29.94 15.33
N SER A 522 -6.38 -29.90 15.77
CA SER A 522 -5.73 -28.71 16.34
C SER A 522 -5.22 -27.72 15.30
N SER A 523 -5.19 -28.08 14.02
CA SER A 523 -4.70 -27.20 12.95
C SER A 523 -5.62 -27.26 11.72
N SER A 524 -6.08 -26.10 11.26
CA SER A 524 -7.09 -26.02 10.21
C SER A 524 -6.93 -24.79 9.32
N LEU A 525 -7.45 -24.89 8.10
CA LEU A 525 -7.69 -23.78 7.17
C LEU A 525 -9.19 -23.47 7.18
N ILE A 526 -9.53 -22.22 7.39
CA ILE A 526 -10.91 -21.69 7.32
C ILE A 526 -11.00 -20.84 6.06
N LEU A 527 -11.73 -21.32 5.06
CA LEU A 527 -11.92 -20.61 3.79
C LEU A 527 -13.24 -19.85 3.77
N PRO A 528 -13.25 -18.56 3.39
CA PRO A 528 -14.48 -17.84 3.09
C PRO A 528 -14.96 -18.25 1.69
N VAL A 529 -15.91 -19.19 1.63
CA VAL A 529 -16.43 -19.73 0.37
C VAL A 529 -17.67 -18.94 -0.05
N ARG A 530 -17.62 -18.40 -1.28
CA ARG A 530 -18.73 -17.70 -1.90
C ARG A 530 -19.61 -18.67 -2.70
N SER A 531 -20.92 -18.57 -2.53
CA SER A 531 -21.87 -19.24 -3.41
C SER A 531 -22.06 -18.45 -4.70
N ALA A 532 -21.81 -19.08 -5.86
CA ALA A 532 -22.11 -18.48 -7.15
C ALA A 532 -23.62 -18.22 -7.30
N ARG A 533 -23.98 -17.10 -7.95
CA ARG A 533 -25.37 -16.69 -8.16
C ARG A 533 -25.71 -16.59 -9.64
N PRO A 534 -26.96 -16.86 -10.03
CA PRO A 534 -27.41 -16.67 -11.42
C PRO A 534 -27.18 -15.24 -11.92
N GLU A 535 -27.31 -14.23 -11.05
CA GLU A 535 -27.13 -12.82 -11.36
C GLU A 535 -25.69 -12.48 -11.75
N ASP A 536 -24.70 -13.27 -11.33
CA ASP A 536 -23.30 -13.07 -11.71
C ASP A 536 -23.09 -13.15 -13.22
N ALA A 537 -23.93 -13.93 -13.94
CA ALA A 537 -23.91 -14.01 -15.39
C ALA A 537 -24.40 -12.71 -16.08
N SER A 538 -25.21 -11.91 -15.39
CA SER A 538 -25.80 -10.66 -15.89
C SER A 538 -24.93 -9.43 -15.60
N VAL A 539 -23.92 -9.54 -14.72
CA VAL A 539 -22.94 -8.50 -14.43
C VAL A 539 -21.99 -8.25 -15.62
N ARG A 540 -22.41 -8.65 -16.81
CA ARG A 540 -21.78 -8.23 -18.07
C ARG A 540 -21.89 -6.72 -18.17
N SER A 541 -20.81 -6.05 -17.75
CA SER A 541 -20.45 -4.69 -18.14
C SER A 541 -21.64 -3.84 -18.69
N SER A 542 -22.55 -3.39 -17.83
CA SER A 542 -23.41 -2.25 -18.15
C SER A 542 -22.58 -0.96 -18.31
N HIS A 543 -21.26 -1.05 -18.18
CA HIS A 543 -20.34 0.04 -18.42
C HIS A 543 -19.69 -0.05 -19.80
N PRO A 544 -19.89 0.96 -20.67
CA PRO A 544 -19.36 0.98 -22.03
C PRO A 544 -17.86 1.31 -22.04
N SER A 545 -17.01 0.46 -21.53
CA SER A 545 -15.57 0.72 -21.58
C SER A 545 -14.71 -0.49 -21.85
N ARG A 546 -15.20 -1.44 -22.66
CA ARG A 546 -14.29 -2.21 -23.49
C ARG A 546 -13.89 -1.35 -24.68
N ARG A 547 -12.81 -0.59 -24.56
CA ARG A 547 -12.21 0.01 -25.74
C ARG A 547 -11.54 -1.10 -26.55
N ARG A 548 -11.98 -1.25 -27.80
CA ARG A 548 -11.21 -1.94 -28.84
C ARG A 548 -9.78 -1.37 -28.82
N ARG A 549 -8.77 -2.25 -28.79
CA ARG A 549 -7.39 -1.89 -29.07
C ARG A 549 -7.33 -1.06 -30.36
N SER A 550 -7.04 0.22 -30.25
CA SER A 550 -6.55 1.00 -31.39
C SER A 550 -5.06 1.25 -31.12
N ARG A 551 -4.23 0.92 -32.11
CA ARG A 551 -2.78 1.11 -32.11
C ARG A 551 -2.42 2.48 -31.56
N LEU A 552 -1.47 2.50 -30.63
CA LEU A 552 -0.77 3.71 -30.20
C LEU A 552 -0.19 4.40 -31.43
N LEU A 553 -0.73 5.57 -31.77
CA LEU A 553 0.00 6.51 -32.62
C LEU A 553 1.06 7.12 -31.71
N SER A 554 2.32 6.77 -32.00
CA SER A 554 3.48 7.43 -31.43
C SER A 554 3.42 8.92 -31.83
N CYS A 555 3.09 9.79 -30.89
CA CYS A 555 3.45 11.19 -31.02
C CYS A 555 4.96 11.26 -30.85
N GLY A 556 5.65 11.51 -31.96
CA GLY A 556 7.08 11.80 -31.98
C GLY A 556 7.39 13.02 -31.09
N PRO A 557 8.56 13.08 -30.47
CA PRO A 557 8.90 14.17 -29.55
C PRO A 557 8.97 15.49 -30.35
N ARG A 558 8.20 16.48 -29.94
CA ARG A 558 8.45 17.87 -30.32
C ARG A 558 9.85 18.22 -29.79
N ARG A 559 10.78 18.47 -30.71
CA ARG A 559 12.11 18.98 -30.39
C ARG A 559 12.00 20.30 -29.65
N ALA A 560 12.10 20.26 -28.32
CA ALA A 560 12.56 21.40 -27.56
C ALA A 560 14.07 21.33 -27.53
N ARG A 561 14.71 22.30 -28.18
CA ARG A 561 16.16 22.53 -28.03
C ARG A 561 16.39 23.08 -26.62
N SER A 562 16.85 22.24 -25.72
CA SER A 562 17.64 22.68 -24.58
C SER A 562 18.66 21.59 -24.28
N SER A 563 19.91 22.03 -24.27
CA SER A 563 21.10 21.27 -23.96
C SER A 563 21.16 21.02 -22.45
N ALA A 564 20.54 19.97 -21.99
CA ALA A 564 20.84 19.34 -20.71
C ALA A 564 20.62 17.84 -20.87
N ARG A 565 21.70 17.09 -20.86
CA ARG A 565 21.65 15.62 -20.80
C ARG A 565 21.06 15.23 -19.47
N PRO A 566 20.06 14.31 -19.40
CA PRO A 566 19.64 13.75 -18.14
C PRO A 566 20.73 12.79 -17.65
N MET A 567 21.37 13.12 -16.53
CA MET A 567 22.03 12.14 -15.69
C MET A 567 20.98 11.38 -14.89
N TRP A 568 21.16 10.06 -14.88
CA TRP A 568 20.39 9.08 -14.13
C TRP A 568 19.15 8.47 -14.82
N SER A 569 19.41 7.60 -15.79
CA SER A 569 18.63 6.39 -16.00
C SER A 569 19.45 5.21 -15.43
N ALA A 570 19.30 4.94 -14.17
CA ALA A 570 19.86 3.74 -13.53
C ALA A 570 18.76 2.67 -13.41
N GLY A 571 18.40 2.11 -14.55
CA GLY A 571 17.76 0.82 -14.65
C GLY A 571 18.80 -0.16 -15.16
N ARG A 572 19.65 -0.68 -14.30
CA ARG A 572 20.41 -1.89 -14.62
C ARG A 572 19.65 -3.09 -14.04
N THR A 573 18.98 -3.78 -14.92
CA THR A 573 18.67 -5.20 -14.81
C THR A 573 19.92 -5.94 -14.32
N VAL A 574 19.80 -6.59 -13.18
CA VAL A 574 20.73 -7.67 -12.81
C VAL A 574 20.37 -8.82 -13.73
N SER A 575 21.10 -8.94 -14.83
CA SER A 575 21.05 -10.08 -15.71
C SER A 575 21.57 -11.30 -14.96
N ALA A 576 20.79 -12.38 -15.01
CA ALA A 576 21.17 -13.70 -14.58
C ALA A 576 22.57 -14.06 -15.11
N ILE A 577 23.42 -14.52 -14.19
CA ILE A 577 24.72 -15.12 -14.53
C ILE A 577 24.42 -16.46 -15.22
N PRO A 578 24.91 -16.70 -16.43
CA PRO A 578 24.78 -18.01 -17.05
C PRO A 578 25.69 -19.01 -16.31
N SER A 579 25.12 -20.16 -16.00
CA SER A 579 25.85 -21.34 -15.54
C SER A 579 26.89 -21.74 -16.59
N THR A 580 28.15 -21.61 -16.25
CA THR A 580 29.24 -22.13 -17.05
C THR A 580 29.76 -23.43 -16.45
N THR A 581 29.77 -24.42 -17.26
CA THR A 581 30.30 -25.78 -17.21
C THR A 581 31.63 -25.87 -16.48
N VAL A 582 31.70 -26.84 -15.55
CA VAL A 582 32.93 -27.34 -14.94
C VAL A 582 33.81 -28.00 -16.01
N VAL A 583 35.04 -27.56 -16.10
CA VAL A 583 36.14 -28.36 -16.72
C VAL A 583 37.20 -28.55 -15.67
N ASP A 584 37.46 -29.83 -15.39
CA ASP A 584 38.52 -30.35 -14.55
C ASP A 584 39.93 -29.93 -15.02
N GLY A 585 40.81 -29.76 -14.04
CA GLY A 585 42.22 -30.07 -14.24
C GLY A 585 43.22 -29.13 -13.62
N LEU A 586 43.93 -29.67 -12.66
CA LEU A 586 45.34 -29.53 -12.30
C LEU A 586 45.65 -28.97 -10.91
N SER A 587 46.15 -29.92 -10.15
CA SER A 587 46.80 -29.92 -8.82
C SER A 587 48.19 -29.26 -8.82
N ALA A 588 48.51 -28.72 -7.62
CA ALA A 588 49.79 -28.70 -6.87
C ALA A 588 50.42 -27.32 -6.65
N PRO A 589 51.33 -27.15 -5.62
CA PRO A 589 51.18 -27.47 -4.22
C PRO A 589 51.47 -26.27 -3.26
N VAL A 590 51.20 -26.54 -2.00
CA VAL A 590 51.46 -25.77 -0.76
C VAL A 590 52.91 -25.30 -0.58
N SER A 591 53.10 -24.04 -0.15
CA SER A 591 54.20 -23.69 0.74
C SER A 591 53.75 -22.75 1.86
N ARG A 592 53.96 -23.25 3.08
CA ARG A 592 53.79 -22.53 4.34
C ARG A 592 54.96 -21.57 4.57
N THR A 593 54.68 -20.32 4.97
CA THR A 593 55.55 -19.58 5.87
C THR A 593 54.74 -18.80 6.89
N ARG A 594 55.02 -19.05 8.13
CA ARG A 594 54.59 -18.31 9.32
C ARG A 594 55.38 -17.02 9.43
N SER A 595 54.77 -15.92 9.79
CA SER A 595 55.38 -14.94 10.69
C SER A 595 54.28 -14.13 11.42
N SER A 596 54.57 -13.95 12.68
CA SER A 596 53.77 -13.48 13.81
C SER A 596 53.79 -11.96 14.00
N SER A 597 52.63 -11.41 14.44
CA SER A 597 52.43 -10.31 15.44
C SER A 597 52.76 -8.86 15.06
N PRO A 598 52.25 -7.85 15.81
CA PRO A 598 50.99 -7.69 16.51
C PRO A 598 50.28 -6.33 16.22
N THR A 599 49.05 -6.20 16.70
CA THR A 599 48.19 -5.01 16.83
C THR A 599 48.85 -3.75 17.40
N PRO A 600 48.33 -2.56 17.12
CA PRO A 600 47.93 -1.67 18.21
C PRO A 600 46.55 -1.05 18.06
N THR A 601 45.79 -1.06 19.13
CA THR A 601 44.64 -0.25 19.47
C THR A 601 45.00 1.24 19.65
N PRO A 602 44.20 2.20 19.30
CA PRO A 602 44.23 3.54 19.86
C PRO A 602 43.08 3.77 20.86
N SER A 603 43.49 4.02 22.08
CA SER A 603 42.70 4.57 23.16
C SER A 603 42.49 6.09 22.97
N TRP A 604 41.23 6.53 23.08
CA TRP A 604 40.92 7.95 23.26
C TRP A 604 40.73 8.26 24.74
N LYS A 605 41.64 9.08 25.29
CA LYS A 605 41.45 9.78 26.56
C LYS A 605 41.07 11.22 26.26
N GLY A 606 39.98 11.66 26.90
CA GLY A 606 39.52 13.05 26.87
C GLY A 606 40.37 13.98 27.73
N ASN A 607 40.23 15.27 27.50
CA ASN A 607 40.15 16.25 28.59
C ASN A 607 39.52 17.58 28.12
N PRO A 608 38.78 18.28 28.97
CA PRO A 608 37.99 19.44 28.63
C PRO A 608 38.73 20.75 28.98
N SER A 609 38.51 21.82 28.20
CA SER A 609 38.83 23.16 28.66
C SER A 609 37.71 24.13 28.38
N ARG A 610 37.14 24.62 29.48
CA ARG A 610 36.29 25.80 29.59
C ARG A 610 37.01 27.04 29.01
N ARG A 611 36.26 27.87 28.30
CA ARG A 611 36.45 29.33 28.34
C ARG A 611 35.09 30.03 28.38
N THR A 612 34.92 30.74 29.45
CA THR A 612 33.89 31.73 29.78
C THR A 612 34.19 33.07 29.14
N CYS A 613 33.18 33.74 28.64
CA CYS A 613 32.98 35.20 28.61
C CYS A 613 31.48 35.40 28.48
N GLY A 614 30.74 36.08 29.30
CA GLY A 614 30.94 37.17 30.21
C GLY A 614 30.11 38.35 29.76
N ALA A 615 28.94 38.58 30.47
CA ALA A 615 28.24 39.82 30.74
C ALA A 615 27.56 40.53 29.55
N SER A 616 26.37 41.18 29.64
CA SER A 616 25.63 41.74 30.75
C SER A 616 24.36 42.42 30.22
N GLY A 617 23.36 42.59 31.11
CA GLY A 617 22.26 43.54 31.02
C GLY A 617 20.92 42.92 30.65
N GLY A 618 19.97 42.75 31.48
CA GLY A 618 19.46 43.54 32.61
C GLY A 618 18.09 44.07 32.24
N SER A 619 17.01 43.48 32.69
CA SER A 619 16.01 44.06 33.58
C SER A 619 14.58 43.51 33.43
N ARG A 620 14.15 43.10 34.57
CA ARG A 620 12.87 43.29 35.28
C ARG A 620 11.69 42.38 34.99
N CYS A 621 11.44 41.63 36.07
CA CYS A 621 10.19 40.98 36.45
C CYS A 621 8.99 41.92 36.51
N ALA A 622 7.81 41.37 36.16
CA ALA A 622 6.58 41.69 36.89
C ALA A 622 5.78 40.40 37.10
N LYS A 623 5.65 40.00 38.36
CA LYS A 623 4.68 39.01 38.86
C LYS A 623 3.31 39.66 38.86
N VAL A 624 2.27 38.96 38.43
CA VAL A 624 0.90 39.14 38.90
C VAL A 624 0.32 37.77 39.24
N THR A 625 -0.11 37.72 40.48
CA THR A 625 -0.76 36.67 41.26
C THR A 625 -2.18 36.37 40.74
N GLY A 626 -2.59 35.10 40.86
CA GLY A 626 -3.95 34.64 40.59
C GLY A 626 -4.99 35.08 41.61
N PRO A 627 -6.25 34.66 41.46
CA PRO A 627 -6.75 33.70 42.44
C PRO A 627 -7.64 32.57 41.92
N SER A 628 -7.72 31.58 42.79
CA SER A 628 -8.53 30.36 42.79
C SER A 628 -10.01 30.62 43.00
N ALA A 629 -10.89 29.74 42.52
CA ALA A 629 -12.01 29.06 43.19
C ALA A 629 -12.98 28.46 42.17
N SER A 630 -13.19 27.24 42.25
CA SER A 630 -14.14 26.31 42.88
C SER A 630 -15.32 25.93 42.01
N ARG A 631 -15.48 24.62 41.94
CA ARG A 631 -16.60 23.79 41.42
C ARG A 631 -17.96 24.16 42.06
N PRO A 632 -19.08 23.74 41.53
CA PRO A 632 -19.38 22.30 41.35
C PRO A 632 -19.48 21.77 39.91
#